data_5b27386ea7cc8034c3817fd972ec0a10
#
_entry.id   5b27386ea7cc8034c3817fd972ec0a10
#
_cell.length_a   1.000
_cell.length_b   1.000
_cell.length_c   1.000
_cell.angle_alpha   90.00
_cell.angle_beta   90.00
_cell.angle_gamma   90.00
#
_symmetry.space_group_name_H-M   'P 1'
#
loop_
_entity.id
_entity.type
_entity.pdbx_description
1 polymer ?
#
loop_
_entity_poly.entity_id
_entity_poly.type
_entity_poly.pdbx_seq_one_letter_code
_entity_poly.pdbx_strand_id
1 'polypeptide(L)'
;MQLSNEEEDYNLSLSKFESMLKTNKVLFFDSEEFEEIILHYLDMGKAALAKKALKLALEQHPKSTGLKLVQVEMLVYDDKLELAEKLLNELYAIEPTNEEIYIQKANICSKRDQHEKAVELLKIALKYTDDYADVYNLIGMEYLFMDNLEMAKESFIKCLEEDLEDQSALYNVVYCFEFLDQNQEAISYLKKYIDKNPYSEIAWHQLGRLHYGVKEYENAIRAFDYATLID
;
A
#
# COMPACT_ATOMS: atom_id res chain seq x y z
N MET A 1 12.04 -14.73 -16.88
CA MET A 1 13.01 -15.73 -16.39
C MET A 1 13.49 -15.44 -14.96
N GLN A 2 13.64 -14.18 -14.53
CA GLN A 2 13.91 -13.85 -13.11
C GLN A 2 12.69 -14.03 -12.20
N LEU A 3 11.51 -13.58 -12.59
CA LEU A 3 10.25 -13.73 -11.83
C LEU A 3 9.87 -15.18 -11.51
N SER A 4 10.22 -16.15 -12.39
CA SER A 4 9.96 -17.57 -12.13
C SER A 4 10.88 -18.18 -11.05
N ASN A 5 12.08 -17.64 -10.86
CA ASN A 5 13.00 -18.13 -9.82
C ASN A 5 12.61 -17.60 -8.43
N GLU A 6 12.16 -16.36 -8.33
CA GLU A 6 11.72 -15.76 -7.07
C GLU A 6 10.43 -16.43 -6.54
N GLU A 7 9.48 -16.73 -7.42
CA GLU A 7 8.27 -17.50 -7.05
C GLU A 7 8.58 -18.94 -6.64
N GLU A 8 9.57 -19.59 -7.29
CA GLU A 8 10.00 -20.94 -6.92
C GLU A 8 10.72 -20.96 -5.56
N ASP A 9 11.60 -20.00 -5.29
CA ASP A 9 12.32 -19.85 -4.02
C ASP A 9 11.36 -19.50 -2.87
N TYR A 10 10.42 -18.59 -3.09
CA TYR A 10 9.36 -18.25 -2.15
C TYR A 10 8.50 -19.48 -1.77
N ASN A 11 7.99 -20.22 -2.75
CA ASN A 11 7.21 -21.43 -2.50
C ASN A 11 8.01 -22.49 -1.74
N LEU A 12 9.34 -22.53 -1.96
CA LEU A 12 10.24 -23.45 -1.27
C LEU A 12 10.39 -23.06 0.22
N SER A 13 10.58 -21.77 0.53
CA SER A 13 10.72 -21.27 1.91
C SER A 13 9.45 -21.47 2.71
N LEU A 14 8.28 -21.19 2.12
CA LEU A 14 6.98 -21.44 2.74
C LEU A 14 6.76 -22.93 3.03
N SER A 15 7.05 -23.82 2.05
CA SER A 15 6.93 -25.27 2.21
C SER A 15 7.85 -25.83 3.29
N LYS A 16 9.10 -25.33 3.35
CA LYS A 16 10.06 -25.67 4.41
C LYS A 16 9.54 -25.22 5.80
N PHE A 17 8.98 -24.01 5.88
CA PHE A 17 8.43 -23.49 7.14
C PHE A 17 7.24 -24.33 7.61
N GLU A 18 6.31 -24.69 6.74
CA GLU A 18 5.19 -25.57 7.07
C GLU A 18 5.64 -26.96 7.52
N SER A 19 6.67 -27.51 6.85
CA SER A 19 7.27 -28.79 7.24
C SER A 19 7.91 -28.70 8.63
N MET A 20 8.60 -27.58 8.94
CA MET A 20 9.17 -27.31 10.25
C MET A 20 8.07 -27.30 11.34
N LEU A 21 6.94 -26.64 11.08
CA LEU A 21 5.80 -26.58 12.01
C LEU A 21 5.20 -27.95 12.29
N LYS A 22 5.20 -28.88 11.29
CA LYS A 22 4.65 -30.25 11.42
C LYS A 22 5.62 -31.20 12.12
N THR A 23 6.92 -31.00 11.97
CA THR A 23 7.94 -31.96 12.41
C THR A 23 8.65 -31.58 13.70
N ASN A 24 8.40 -30.41 14.27
CA ASN A 24 9.15 -29.82 15.39
C ASN A 24 10.68 -29.74 15.19
N LYS A 25 11.15 -29.80 13.94
CA LYS A 25 12.55 -29.59 13.60
C LYS A 25 12.75 -28.09 13.37
N VAL A 26 13.66 -27.49 14.13
CA VAL A 26 14.02 -26.08 13.92
C VAL A 26 14.88 -26.00 12.65
N LEU A 27 14.40 -25.32 11.63
CA LEU A 27 15.15 -24.96 10.43
C LEU A 27 15.57 -23.50 10.54
N PHE A 28 16.69 -23.17 9.91
CA PHE A 28 17.15 -21.80 9.80
C PHE A 28 16.60 -21.19 8.50
N PHE A 29 16.17 -19.95 8.59
CA PHE A 29 15.72 -19.12 7.46
C PHE A 29 16.42 -17.77 7.56
N ASP A 30 16.65 -17.10 6.44
CA ASP A 30 17.14 -15.74 6.43
C ASP A 30 16.03 -14.75 6.85
N SER A 31 16.43 -13.51 7.22
CA SER A 31 15.47 -12.51 7.68
C SER A 31 14.42 -12.18 6.62
N GLU A 32 14.84 -12.07 5.35
CA GLU A 32 13.99 -11.82 4.19
C GLU A 32 13.00 -12.96 3.96
N GLU A 33 13.46 -14.24 4.01
CA GLU A 33 12.56 -15.39 3.92
C GLU A 33 11.48 -15.37 5.01
N PHE A 34 11.82 -14.95 6.24
CA PHE A 34 10.84 -14.81 7.31
C PHE A 34 9.86 -13.67 7.07
N GLU A 35 10.32 -12.53 6.57
CA GLU A 35 9.47 -11.39 6.22
C GLU A 35 8.42 -11.80 5.19
N GLU A 36 8.81 -12.46 4.11
CA GLU A 36 7.92 -13.02 3.09
C GLU A 36 6.91 -14.02 3.65
N ILE A 37 7.35 -14.96 4.49
CA ILE A 37 6.49 -15.95 5.14
C ILE A 37 5.45 -15.26 6.03
N ILE A 38 5.84 -14.23 6.77
CA ILE A 38 4.96 -13.50 7.68
C ILE A 38 3.92 -12.73 6.87
N LEU A 39 4.33 -11.98 5.85
CA LEU A 39 3.45 -11.23 4.96
C LEU A 39 2.43 -12.15 4.29
N HIS A 40 2.88 -13.30 3.74
CA HIS A 40 1.97 -14.30 3.16
C HIS A 40 0.88 -14.75 4.14
N TYR A 41 1.22 -15.02 5.41
CA TYR A 41 0.21 -15.41 6.37
C TYR A 41 -0.71 -14.27 6.77
N LEU A 42 -0.25 -13.02 6.74
CA LEU A 42 -1.09 -11.83 6.95
C LEU A 42 -2.08 -11.66 5.81
N ASP A 43 -1.65 -11.76 4.56
CA ASP A 43 -2.49 -11.67 3.35
C ASP A 43 -3.57 -12.75 3.32
N MET A 44 -3.20 -13.96 3.78
CA MET A 44 -4.19 -15.05 3.93
C MET A 44 -5.12 -14.90 5.15
N GLY A 45 -5.01 -13.83 5.94
CA GLY A 45 -5.76 -13.64 7.18
C GLY A 45 -5.38 -14.62 8.31
N LYS A 46 -4.23 -15.31 8.19
CA LYS A 46 -3.74 -16.31 9.16
C LYS A 46 -2.85 -15.67 10.24
N ALA A 47 -3.34 -14.65 10.91
CA ALA A 47 -2.58 -13.85 11.88
C ALA A 47 -1.89 -14.68 12.98
N ALA A 48 -2.47 -15.81 13.40
CA ALA A 48 -1.83 -16.69 14.40
C ALA A 48 -0.54 -17.36 13.88
N LEU A 49 -0.51 -17.72 12.59
CA LEU A 49 0.68 -18.28 11.95
C LEU A 49 1.73 -17.20 11.70
N ALA A 50 1.32 -16.01 11.26
CA ALA A 50 2.20 -14.85 11.12
C ALA A 50 2.89 -14.52 12.46
N LYS A 51 2.14 -14.45 13.57
CA LYS A 51 2.71 -14.23 14.92
C LYS A 51 3.71 -15.32 15.33
N LYS A 52 3.43 -16.57 14.96
CA LYS A 52 4.35 -17.68 15.25
C LYS A 52 5.62 -17.59 14.41
N ALA A 53 5.49 -17.25 13.12
CA ALA A 53 6.63 -17.03 12.25
C ALA A 53 7.49 -15.88 12.74
N LEU A 54 6.89 -14.73 13.06
CA LEU A 54 7.61 -13.57 13.61
C LEU A 54 8.36 -13.89 14.90
N LYS A 55 7.75 -14.66 15.81
CA LYS A 55 8.43 -15.07 17.04
C LYS A 55 9.70 -15.87 16.73
N LEU A 56 9.61 -16.86 15.83
CA LEU A 56 10.76 -17.68 15.43
C LEU A 56 11.81 -16.84 14.69
N ALA A 57 11.37 -15.92 13.84
CA ALA A 57 12.23 -14.99 13.13
C ALA A 57 13.07 -14.14 14.08
N LEU A 58 12.45 -13.54 15.08
CA LEU A 58 13.13 -12.71 16.09
C LEU A 58 14.03 -13.54 17.03
N GLU A 59 13.74 -14.83 17.24
CA GLU A 59 14.63 -15.73 17.95
C GLU A 59 15.91 -16.03 17.15
N GLN A 60 15.82 -16.14 15.83
CA GLN A 60 16.96 -16.37 14.93
C GLN A 60 17.70 -15.06 14.59
N HIS A 61 16.98 -13.97 14.38
CA HIS A 61 17.48 -12.67 13.93
C HIS A 61 17.09 -11.52 14.90
N PRO A 62 17.55 -11.51 16.15
CA PRO A 62 17.08 -10.55 17.15
C PRO A 62 17.47 -9.09 16.87
N LYS A 63 18.39 -8.87 15.93
CA LYS A 63 18.86 -7.53 15.54
C LYS A 63 18.30 -7.04 14.20
N SER A 64 17.54 -7.86 13.48
CA SER A 64 16.96 -7.42 12.19
C SER A 64 16.00 -6.25 12.41
N THR A 65 16.25 -5.13 11.75
CA THR A 65 15.38 -3.95 11.74
C THR A 65 14.10 -4.26 10.97
N GLY A 66 14.17 -4.93 9.81
CA GLY A 66 13.01 -5.32 9.02
C GLY A 66 12.02 -6.15 9.84
N LEU A 67 12.47 -7.25 10.46
CA LEU A 67 11.59 -8.08 11.32
C LEU A 67 10.98 -7.31 12.50
N LYS A 68 11.70 -6.34 13.05
CA LYS A 68 11.15 -5.48 14.11
C LYS A 68 10.12 -4.48 13.57
N LEU A 69 10.27 -4.01 12.32
CA LEU A 69 9.26 -3.19 11.66
C LEU A 69 8.01 -4.00 11.37
N VAL A 70 8.14 -5.24 10.88
CA VAL A 70 7.00 -6.18 10.80
C VAL A 70 6.34 -6.40 12.17
N GLN A 71 7.13 -6.49 13.26
CA GLN A 71 6.57 -6.56 14.61
C GLN A 71 5.77 -5.30 14.97
N VAL A 72 6.26 -4.12 14.60
CA VAL A 72 5.55 -2.85 14.80
C VAL A 72 4.22 -2.86 14.06
N GLU A 73 4.22 -3.24 12.80
CA GLU A 73 3.00 -3.34 11.98
C GLU A 73 1.95 -4.24 12.64
N MET A 74 2.35 -5.42 13.08
CA MET A 74 1.46 -6.34 13.79
C MET A 74 0.96 -5.78 15.13
N LEU A 75 1.77 -5.00 15.85
CA LEU A 75 1.34 -4.32 17.07
C LEU A 75 0.33 -3.22 16.76
N VAL A 76 0.53 -2.46 15.68
CA VAL A 76 -0.41 -1.44 15.19
C VAL A 76 -1.73 -2.08 14.76
N TYR A 77 -1.67 -3.22 14.07
CA TYR A 77 -2.85 -3.99 13.70
C TYR A 77 -3.63 -4.49 14.93
N ASP A 78 -2.92 -4.99 15.95
CA ASP A 78 -3.50 -5.46 17.22
C ASP A 78 -3.94 -4.30 18.16
N ASP A 79 -3.86 -3.05 17.72
CA ASP A 79 -4.16 -1.83 18.50
C ASP A 79 -3.30 -1.65 19.76
N LYS A 80 -2.07 -2.19 19.73
CA LYS A 80 -1.09 -2.07 20.83
C LYS A 80 -0.13 -0.90 20.57
N LEU A 81 -0.70 0.29 20.39
CA LEU A 81 0.00 1.47 19.88
C LEU A 81 1.17 1.92 20.75
N GLU A 82 1.06 1.84 22.09
CA GLU A 82 2.14 2.23 23.01
C GLU A 82 3.37 1.32 22.87
N LEU A 83 3.16 0.01 22.64
CA LEU A 83 4.26 -0.94 22.43
C LEU A 83 4.91 -0.73 21.06
N ALA A 84 4.10 -0.47 20.01
CA ALA A 84 4.58 -0.14 18.69
C ALA A 84 5.45 1.13 18.72
N GLU A 85 4.96 2.20 19.36
CA GLU A 85 5.67 3.48 19.49
C GLU A 85 6.99 3.36 20.24
N LYS A 86 7.01 2.55 21.33
CA LYS A 86 8.26 2.27 22.05
C LYS A 86 9.29 1.59 21.16
N LEU A 87 8.89 0.56 20.42
CA LEU A 87 9.78 -0.17 19.53
C LEU A 87 10.26 0.73 18.37
N LEU A 88 9.37 1.56 17.79
CA LEU A 88 9.74 2.54 16.76
C LEU A 88 10.75 3.56 17.25
N ASN A 89 10.68 3.98 18.52
CA ASN A 89 11.67 4.91 19.08
C ASN A 89 13.03 4.25 19.26
N GLU A 90 13.06 2.94 19.60
CA GLU A 90 14.31 2.16 19.66
C GLU A 90 14.92 2.01 18.25
N LEU A 91 14.09 1.74 17.23
CA LEU A 91 14.53 1.63 15.83
C LEU A 91 15.02 2.97 15.27
N TYR A 92 14.31 4.04 15.55
CA TYR A 92 14.71 5.40 15.14
C TYR A 92 16.10 5.82 15.67
N ALA A 93 16.44 5.38 16.88
CA ALA A 93 17.77 5.65 17.44
C ALA A 93 18.90 4.91 16.69
N ILE A 94 18.59 3.84 15.96
CA ILE A 94 19.55 3.03 15.19
C ILE A 94 19.59 3.48 13.73
N GLU A 95 18.42 3.68 13.11
CA GLU A 95 18.23 3.98 11.68
C GLU A 95 17.32 5.19 11.49
N PRO A 96 17.78 6.42 11.77
CA PRO A 96 16.93 7.61 11.72
C PRO A 96 16.51 8.04 10.31
N THR A 97 17.08 7.43 9.26
CA THR A 97 16.76 7.69 7.86
C THR A 97 15.96 6.59 7.20
N ASN A 98 15.53 5.59 7.97
CA ASN A 98 14.67 4.52 7.46
C ASN A 98 13.24 5.06 7.33
N GLU A 99 12.72 5.11 6.09
CA GLU A 99 11.40 5.67 5.75
C GLU A 99 10.26 4.94 6.44
N GLU A 100 10.37 3.61 6.58
CA GLU A 100 9.33 2.78 7.16
C GLU A 100 9.03 3.17 8.62
N ILE A 101 10.04 3.65 9.36
CA ILE A 101 9.85 4.16 10.73
C ILE A 101 8.87 5.36 10.74
N TYR A 102 8.97 6.24 9.74
CA TYR A 102 8.08 7.40 9.64
C TYR A 102 6.68 7.00 9.16
N ILE A 103 6.60 6.03 8.23
CA ILE A 103 5.33 5.47 7.77
C ILE A 103 4.58 4.83 8.93
N GLN A 104 5.24 3.98 9.72
CA GLN A 104 4.61 3.34 10.89
C GLN A 104 4.24 4.34 11.99
N LYS A 105 5.03 5.38 12.21
CA LYS A 105 4.65 6.49 13.11
C LYS A 105 3.43 7.25 12.59
N ALA A 106 3.31 7.46 11.28
CA ALA A 106 2.15 8.07 10.66
C ALA A 106 0.90 7.18 10.83
N ASN A 107 1.02 5.86 10.63
CA ASN A 107 -0.06 4.90 10.87
C ASN A 107 -0.57 4.95 12.32
N ILE A 108 0.32 5.10 13.31
CA ILE A 108 -0.08 5.28 14.71
C ILE A 108 -0.82 6.60 14.90
N CYS A 109 -0.35 7.69 14.28
CA CYS A 109 -1.01 8.98 14.34
C CYS A 109 -2.41 8.92 13.69
N SER A 110 -2.54 8.27 12.53
CA SER A 110 -3.81 8.06 11.83
C SER A 110 -4.81 7.30 12.72
N LYS A 111 -4.39 6.20 13.34
CA LYS A 111 -5.23 5.44 14.28
C LYS A 111 -5.68 6.23 15.53
N ARG A 112 -5.00 7.33 15.83
CA ARG A 112 -5.35 8.26 16.92
C ARG A 112 -6.10 9.50 16.40
N ASP A 113 -6.60 9.47 15.18
CA ASP A 113 -7.27 10.59 14.49
C ASP A 113 -6.39 11.87 14.42
N GLN A 114 -5.05 11.71 14.37
CA GLN A 114 -4.08 12.80 14.28
C GLN A 114 -3.55 12.93 12.84
N HIS A 115 -4.48 13.10 11.89
CA HIS A 115 -4.21 13.04 10.46
C HIS A 115 -3.19 14.09 9.97
N GLU A 116 -3.21 15.32 10.51
CA GLU A 116 -2.22 16.35 10.16
C GLU A 116 -0.80 15.91 10.51
N LYS A 117 -0.62 15.30 11.70
CA LYS A 117 0.69 14.78 12.10
C LYS A 117 1.12 13.58 11.25
N ALA A 118 0.17 12.72 10.86
CA ALA A 118 0.45 11.63 9.94
C ALA A 118 0.98 12.16 8.61
N VAL A 119 0.35 13.17 8.02
CA VAL A 119 0.84 13.84 6.80
C VAL A 119 2.24 14.44 6.99
N GLU A 120 2.53 15.07 8.13
CA GLU A 120 3.87 15.62 8.40
C GLU A 120 4.93 14.52 8.42
N LEU A 121 4.63 13.37 9.04
CA LEU A 121 5.54 12.22 9.11
C LEU A 121 5.74 11.58 7.73
N LEU A 122 4.67 11.41 6.94
CA LEU A 122 4.74 10.90 5.57
C LEU A 122 5.56 11.82 4.65
N LYS A 123 5.45 13.15 4.83
CA LYS A 123 6.32 14.11 4.12
C LYS A 123 7.80 14.01 4.52
N ILE A 124 8.09 13.46 5.71
CA ILE A 124 9.46 13.13 6.07
C ILE A 124 9.88 11.83 5.40
N ALA A 125 9.03 10.81 5.36
CA ALA A 125 9.28 9.55 4.67
C ALA A 125 9.64 9.77 3.20
N LEU A 126 8.95 10.68 2.48
CA LEU A 126 9.27 11.08 1.09
C LEU A 126 10.72 11.53 0.86
N LYS A 127 11.46 11.88 1.91
CA LYS A 127 12.88 12.30 1.76
C LYS A 127 13.85 11.12 1.73
N TYR A 128 13.38 9.95 2.13
CA TYR A 128 14.22 8.77 2.35
C TYR A 128 13.77 7.57 1.54
N THR A 129 12.51 7.55 1.08
CA THR A 129 11.96 6.45 0.28
C THR A 129 12.40 6.51 -1.17
N ASP A 130 12.50 5.35 -1.79
CA ASP A 130 12.56 5.17 -3.24
C ASP A 130 11.17 4.85 -3.82
N ASP A 131 10.21 4.48 -2.96
CA ASP A 131 8.81 4.22 -3.32
C ASP A 131 7.92 5.44 -3.00
N TYR A 132 7.92 6.38 -3.94
CA TYR A 132 7.12 7.60 -3.81
C TYR A 132 5.62 7.35 -3.97
N ALA A 133 5.23 6.35 -4.79
CA ALA A 133 3.83 6.07 -5.09
C ALA A 133 3.07 5.71 -3.80
N ASP A 134 3.57 4.74 -3.05
CA ASP A 134 2.95 4.30 -1.80
C ASP A 134 2.80 5.44 -0.80
N VAL A 135 3.85 6.25 -0.63
CA VAL A 135 3.79 7.35 0.34
C VAL A 135 2.81 8.44 -0.10
N TYR A 136 2.72 8.76 -1.42
CA TYR A 136 1.70 9.69 -1.91
C TYR A 136 0.29 9.13 -1.75
N ASN A 137 0.08 7.83 -1.93
CA ASN A 137 -1.20 7.19 -1.67
C ASN A 137 -1.61 7.34 -0.21
N LEU A 138 -0.71 7.05 0.74
CA LEU A 138 -0.94 7.24 2.18
C LEU A 138 -1.27 8.70 2.52
N ILE A 139 -0.54 9.68 1.97
CA ILE A 139 -0.83 11.12 2.16
C ILE A 139 -2.24 11.45 1.62
N GLY A 140 -2.60 10.92 0.46
CA GLY A 140 -3.93 11.09 -0.12
C GLY A 140 -5.04 10.57 0.79
N MET A 141 -4.84 9.39 1.37
CA MET A 141 -5.78 8.80 2.34
C MET A 141 -5.93 9.65 3.60
N GLU A 142 -4.83 10.18 4.15
CA GLU A 142 -4.90 11.07 5.32
C GLU A 142 -5.68 12.35 5.01
N TYR A 143 -5.52 12.92 3.81
CA TYR A 143 -6.31 14.07 3.39
C TYR A 143 -7.79 13.73 3.17
N LEU A 144 -8.13 12.52 2.72
CA LEU A 144 -9.51 12.05 2.66
C LEU A 144 -10.14 11.96 4.07
N PHE A 145 -9.41 11.44 5.06
CA PHE A 145 -9.89 11.41 6.45
C PHE A 145 -10.14 12.80 7.03
N MET A 146 -9.42 13.81 6.54
CA MET A 146 -9.64 15.22 6.90
C MET A 146 -10.71 15.93 6.05
N ASP A 147 -11.40 15.22 5.16
CA ASP A 147 -12.34 15.77 4.17
C ASP A 147 -11.72 16.88 3.27
N ASN A 148 -10.40 16.83 3.09
CA ASN A 148 -9.66 17.75 2.24
C ASN A 148 -9.47 17.16 0.83
N LEU A 149 -10.55 17.15 0.06
CA LEU A 149 -10.62 16.50 -1.25
C LEU A 149 -9.64 17.07 -2.29
N GLU A 150 -9.33 18.37 -2.23
CA GLU A 150 -8.36 18.96 -3.16
C GLU A 150 -6.95 18.44 -2.92
N MET A 151 -6.49 18.40 -1.66
CA MET A 151 -5.18 17.90 -1.31
C MET A 151 -5.08 16.37 -1.50
N ALA A 152 -6.18 15.64 -1.24
CA ALA A 152 -6.27 14.21 -1.50
C ALA A 152 -6.09 13.93 -3.01
N LYS A 153 -6.86 14.62 -3.85
CA LYS A 153 -6.75 14.53 -5.31
C LYS A 153 -5.33 14.78 -5.82
N GLU A 154 -4.69 15.87 -5.36
CA GLU A 154 -3.31 16.19 -5.73
C GLU A 154 -2.33 15.08 -5.34
N SER A 155 -2.52 14.48 -4.17
CA SER A 155 -1.66 13.41 -3.68
C SER A 155 -1.82 12.13 -4.50
N PHE A 156 -3.07 11.72 -4.79
CA PHE A 156 -3.32 10.55 -5.63
C PHE A 156 -2.88 10.76 -7.10
N ILE A 157 -2.95 11.99 -7.62
CA ILE A 157 -2.37 12.29 -8.95
C ILE A 157 -0.86 12.08 -8.93
N LYS A 158 -0.16 12.51 -7.87
CA LYS A 158 1.28 12.26 -7.73
C LYS A 158 1.60 10.77 -7.59
N CYS A 159 0.78 10.01 -6.86
CA CYS A 159 0.89 8.55 -6.81
C CYS A 159 0.85 7.96 -8.23
N LEU A 160 -0.13 8.37 -9.06
CA LEU A 160 -0.27 7.91 -10.45
C LEU A 160 0.81 8.45 -11.41
N GLU A 161 1.54 9.50 -11.04
CA GLU A 161 2.71 9.95 -11.80
C GLU A 161 3.92 9.04 -11.57
N GLU A 162 4.03 8.41 -10.39
CA GLU A 162 5.08 7.46 -10.02
C GLU A 162 4.70 6.03 -10.39
N ASP A 163 3.47 5.59 -10.09
CA ASP A 163 2.91 4.31 -10.50
C ASP A 163 1.60 4.49 -11.25
N LEU A 164 1.68 4.42 -12.59
CA LEU A 164 0.53 4.57 -13.47
C LEU A 164 -0.48 3.40 -13.35
N GLU A 165 -0.08 2.28 -12.77
CA GLU A 165 -0.92 1.09 -12.67
C GLU A 165 -1.68 1.00 -11.32
N ASP A 166 -1.46 1.93 -10.38
CA ASP A 166 -2.19 1.95 -9.11
C ASP A 166 -3.69 2.24 -9.35
N GLN A 167 -4.45 1.15 -9.36
CA GLN A 167 -5.90 1.20 -9.55
C GLN A 167 -6.62 1.92 -8.40
N SER A 168 -6.12 1.79 -7.18
CA SER A 168 -6.70 2.41 -5.99
C SER A 168 -6.58 3.93 -6.07
N ALA A 169 -5.39 4.43 -6.42
CA ALA A 169 -5.16 5.85 -6.64
C ALA A 169 -6.04 6.41 -7.76
N LEU A 170 -6.21 5.66 -8.87
CA LEU A 170 -7.09 6.07 -9.96
C LEU A 170 -8.55 6.22 -9.52
N TYR A 171 -9.06 5.26 -8.76
CA TYR A 171 -10.41 5.36 -8.17
C TYR A 171 -10.54 6.57 -7.27
N ASN A 172 -9.54 6.80 -6.39
CA ASN A 172 -9.56 7.91 -5.45
C ASN A 172 -9.46 9.28 -6.14
N VAL A 173 -8.69 9.40 -7.24
CA VAL A 173 -8.67 10.63 -8.05
C VAL A 173 -10.05 10.93 -8.61
N VAL A 174 -10.72 9.93 -9.22
CA VAL A 174 -12.06 10.12 -9.79
C VAL A 174 -13.06 10.45 -8.70
N TYR A 175 -13.00 9.75 -7.56
CA TYR A 175 -13.83 10.03 -6.38
C TYR A 175 -13.70 11.50 -5.95
N CYS A 176 -12.47 12.01 -5.78
CA CYS A 176 -12.24 13.40 -5.39
C CYS A 176 -12.81 14.39 -6.42
N PHE A 177 -12.62 14.16 -7.71
CA PHE A 177 -13.19 15.02 -8.75
C PHE A 177 -14.72 15.07 -8.69
N GLU A 178 -15.38 13.92 -8.49
CA GLU A 178 -16.85 13.86 -8.43
C GLU A 178 -17.39 14.60 -7.21
N PHE A 179 -16.80 14.41 -6.03
CA PHE A 179 -17.24 15.09 -4.81
C PHE A 179 -16.92 16.59 -4.80
N LEU A 180 -16.00 17.04 -5.67
CA LEU A 180 -15.72 18.46 -5.92
C LEU A 180 -16.58 19.05 -7.04
N ASP A 181 -17.54 18.30 -7.59
CA ASP A 181 -18.34 18.68 -8.78
C ASP A 181 -17.49 19.02 -10.04
N GLN A 182 -16.26 18.49 -10.12
CA GLN A 182 -15.29 18.75 -11.19
C GLN A 182 -15.38 17.67 -12.29
N ASN A 183 -16.59 17.35 -12.78
CA ASN A 183 -16.82 16.23 -13.69
C ASN A 183 -16.11 16.41 -15.05
N GLN A 184 -16.02 17.64 -15.56
CA GLN A 184 -15.37 17.92 -16.85
C GLN A 184 -13.85 17.80 -16.76
N GLU A 185 -13.28 18.21 -15.63
CA GLU A 185 -11.87 18.06 -15.29
C GLU A 185 -11.52 16.58 -15.14
N ALA A 186 -12.39 15.79 -14.49
CA ALA A 186 -12.25 14.33 -14.37
C ALA A 186 -12.21 13.64 -15.76
N ILE A 187 -13.14 14.00 -16.64
CA ILE A 187 -13.17 13.49 -18.03
C ILE A 187 -11.86 13.85 -18.75
N SER A 188 -11.40 15.11 -18.61
CA SER A 188 -10.17 15.57 -19.23
C SER A 188 -8.94 14.85 -18.68
N TYR A 189 -8.92 14.61 -17.38
CA TYR A 189 -7.85 13.87 -16.70
C TYR A 189 -7.81 12.41 -17.19
N LEU A 190 -8.95 11.70 -17.16
CA LEU A 190 -9.03 10.30 -17.60
C LEU A 190 -8.63 10.12 -19.07
N LYS A 191 -8.98 11.05 -19.95
CA LYS A 191 -8.52 11.01 -21.36
C LYS A 191 -7.00 11.06 -21.46
N LYS A 192 -6.35 11.97 -20.70
CA LYS A 192 -4.88 12.05 -20.66
C LYS A 192 -4.24 10.82 -20.02
N TYR A 193 -4.90 10.23 -19.03
CA TYR A 193 -4.44 9.00 -18.40
C TYR A 193 -4.53 7.83 -19.39
N ILE A 194 -5.63 7.68 -20.09
CA ILE A 194 -5.85 6.65 -21.12
C ILE A 194 -4.85 6.79 -22.28
N ASP A 195 -4.48 8.02 -22.66
CA ASP A 195 -3.44 8.25 -23.68
C ASP A 195 -2.08 7.64 -23.26
N LYS A 196 -1.80 7.58 -21.96
CA LYS A 196 -0.58 6.97 -21.41
C LYS A 196 -0.76 5.46 -21.13
N ASN A 197 -1.95 5.05 -20.70
CA ASN A 197 -2.29 3.66 -20.35
C ASN A 197 -3.58 3.22 -21.07
N PRO A 198 -3.52 2.94 -22.39
CA PRO A 198 -4.71 2.67 -23.19
C PRO A 198 -5.41 1.34 -22.87
N TYR A 199 -4.74 0.43 -22.16
CA TYR A 199 -5.26 -0.87 -21.74
C TYR A 199 -5.78 -0.90 -20.31
N SER A 200 -5.95 0.25 -19.66
CA SER A 200 -6.60 0.32 -18.34
C SER A 200 -8.12 0.19 -18.50
N GLU A 201 -8.65 -1.01 -18.30
CA GLU A 201 -10.09 -1.29 -18.26
C GLU A 201 -10.81 -0.34 -17.30
N ILE A 202 -10.25 -0.17 -16.11
CA ILE A 202 -10.79 0.71 -15.07
C ILE A 202 -10.91 2.15 -15.54
N ALA A 203 -9.89 2.69 -16.22
CA ALA A 203 -9.94 4.06 -16.71
C ALA A 203 -11.05 4.26 -17.76
N TRP A 204 -11.20 3.32 -18.68
CA TRP A 204 -12.28 3.34 -19.66
C TRP A 204 -13.65 3.22 -19.01
N HIS A 205 -13.79 2.34 -18.03
CA HIS A 205 -15.04 2.17 -17.27
C HIS A 205 -15.40 3.46 -16.52
N GLN A 206 -14.45 4.07 -15.80
CA GLN A 206 -14.66 5.33 -15.08
C GLN A 206 -15.00 6.48 -16.04
N LEU A 207 -14.34 6.55 -17.21
CA LEU A 207 -14.65 7.54 -18.25
C LEU A 207 -16.10 7.38 -18.77
N GLY A 208 -16.53 6.13 -19.00
CA GLY A 208 -17.91 5.82 -19.40
C GLY A 208 -18.92 6.27 -18.34
N ARG A 209 -18.64 6.02 -17.08
CA ARG A 209 -19.48 6.41 -15.95
C ARG A 209 -19.61 7.93 -15.83
N LEU A 210 -18.53 8.68 -15.98
CA LEU A 210 -18.55 10.14 -15.97
C LEU A 210 -19.31 10.72 -17.16
N HIS A 211 -19.08 10.23 -18.39
CA HIS A 211 -19.84 10.64 -19.56
C HIS A 211 -21.34 10.35 -19.41
N TYR A 212 -21.71 9.22 -18.80
CA TYR A 212 -23.10 8.91 -18.49
C TYR A 212 -23.71 9.94 -17.50
N GLY A 213 -22.97 10.28 -16.44
CA GLY A 213 -23.38 11.26 -15.42
C GLY A 213 -23.65 12.66 -16.01
N VAL A 214 -22.84 13.09 -16.98
CA VAL A 214 -23.03 14.37 -17.69
C VAL A 214 -23.95 14.25 -18.93
N LYS A 215 -24.64 13.11 -19.09
CA LYS A 215 -25.60 12.82 -20.17
C LYS A 215 -25.01 12.76 -21.59
N GLU A 216 -23.73 12.54 -21.71
CA GLU A 216 -23.03 12.31 -22.97
C GLU A 216 -23.07 10.82 -23.34
N TYR A 217 -24.27 10.30 -23.62
CA TYR A 217 -24.54 8.86 -23.72
C TYR A 217 -23.75 8.16 -24.84
N GLU A 218 -23.51 8.82 -26.00
CA GLU A 218 -22.72 8.23 -27.07
C GLU A 218 -21.26 8.02 -26.66
N ASN A 219 -20.68 8.99 -25.93
CA ASN A 219 -19.33 8.89 -25.40
C ASN A 219 -19.24 7.81 -24.29
N ALA A 220 -20.27 7.72 -23.44
CA ALA A 220 -20.37 6.70 -22.41
C ALA A 220 -20.37 5.29 -23.02
N ILE A 221 -21.20 5.04 -24.06
CA ILE A 221 -21.26 3.74 -24.73
C ILE A 221 -19.90 3.37 -25.32
N ARG A 222 -19.24 4.29 -26.04
CA ARG A 222 -17.91 4.04 -26.61
C ARG A 222 -16.87 3.69 -25.54
N ALA A 223 -16.89 4.39 -24.41
CA ALA A 223 -15.95 4.12 -23.32
C ALA A 223 -16.20 2.75 -22.68
N PHE A 224 -17.46 2.36 -22.44
CA PHE A 224 -17.80 1.03 -21.95
C PHE A 224 -17.48 -0.08 -22.95
N ASP A 225 -17.68 0.16 -24.27
CA ASP A 225 -17.28 -0.80 -25.31
C ASP A 225 -15.76 -1.06 -25.25
N TYR A 226 -14.94 0.00 -25.09
CA TYR A 226 -13.50 -0.19 -24.93
C TYR A 226 -13.15 -0.95 -23.64
N ALA A 227 -13.78 -0.64 -22.52
CA ALA A 227 -13.54 -1.39 -21.27
C ALA A 227 -13.80 -2.89 -21.45
N THR A 228 -14.94 -3.26 -22.08
CA THR A 228 -15.30 -4.67 -22.32
C THR A 228 -14.44 -5.38 -23.37
N LEU A 229 -13.67 -4.67 -24.18
CA LEU A 229 -12.74 -5.28 -25.15
C LEU A 229 -11.36 -5.57 -24.51
N ILE A 230 -11.07 -4.94 -23.40
CA ILE A 230 -9.78 -5.11 -22.68
C ILE A 230 -9.87 -6.27 -21.69
N ASP A 231 -11.05 -6.47 -21.05
CA ASP A 231 -11.35 -7.59 -20.16
C ASP A 231 -11.41 -8.94 -20.93
#